data_df544bdc69aa5873d4c96d04904f4db7
#
_entry.id   df544bdc69aa5873d4c96d04904f4db7
#
_cell.length_a   1.000
_cell.length_b   1.000
_cell.length_c   1.000
_cell.angle_alpha   90.00
_cell.angle_beta   90.00
_cell.angle_gamma   90.00
#
_symmetry.space_group_name_H-M   'P 1'
#
loop_
_entity.id
_entity.type
_entity.pdbx_description
1 polymer ?
#
loop_
_entity_poly.entity_id
_entity_poly.type
_entity_poly.pdbx_seq_one_letter_code
_entity_poly.pdbx_strand_id
1 'polypeptide(L)'
;MSDFRATQQAFTRYLRDPEAHPPPPGSRPERMAWHARLFRNHIDGILDTAFPALHAAVAADDWQGLVARFFRDRPLPSPLLRDVPPEFVAFLDDNAALAHWQRELAAYELTRFELLTAEDPEPPANLDPDGDPLNDRPAVSPLARLMVTAWPVDTMAAGVETGRTPAPGPPGEYHLLLFREANGAPSCRRLSPAAARLLVLLAETSGSGREAVAQLAEEIGRPTGELEAFAAPQLAEWRTAAVLTGTVPAQ
;
A
#
# COMPACT_ATOMS: atom_id res chain seq x y z
N MET A 1 -23.75 33.15 -7.73
CA MET A 1 -23.04 31.97 -7.20
C MET A 1 -23.55 30.65 -7.78
N SER A 2 -24.81 30.51 -8.23
CA SER A 2 -25.32 29.29 -8.86
C SER A 2 -24.66 28.95 -10.21
N ASP A 3 -24.30 29.97 -11.01
CA ASP A 3 -23.71 29.83 -12.35
C ASP A 3 -22.29 29.20 -12.31
N PHE A 4 -21.46 29.60 -11.35
CA PHE A 4 -20.09 29.04 -11.22
C PHE A 4 -20.09 27.55 -10.89
N ARG A 5 -20.94 27.10 -9.94
CA ARG A 5 -21.06 25.69 -9.60
C ARG A 5 -21.57 24.83 -10.76
N ALA A 6 -22.55 25.37 -11.52
CA ALA A 6 -23.07 24.69 -12.69
C ALA A 6 -21.99 24.52 -13.78
N THR A 7 -21.20 25.56 -14.00
CA THR A 7 -20.07 25.53 -14.95
C THR A 7 -19.00 24.56 -14.50
N GLN A 8 -18.64 24.54 -13.21
CA GLN A 8 -17.68 23.58 -12.64
C GLN A 8 -18.18 22.15 -12.80
N GLN A 9 -19.44 21.89 -12.53
CA GLN A 9 -20.03 20.56 -12.70
C GLN A 9 -20.04 20.11 -14.17
N ALA A 10 -20.42 21.00 -15.08
CA ALA A 10 -20.39 20.74 -16.53
C ALA A 10 -18.96 20.42 -17.00
N PHE A 11 -17.96 21.17 -16.52
CA PHE A 11 -16.55 20.94 -16.80
C PHE A 11 -16.09 19.56 -16.31
N THR A 12 -16.37 19.22 -15.05
CA THR A 12 -15.97 17.93 -14.46
C THR A 12 -16.65 16.76 -15.17
N ARG A 13 -17.94 16.86 -15.51
CA ARG A 13 -18.66 15.82 -16.26
C ARG A 13 -18.06 15.59 -17.63
N TYR A 14 -17.78 16.67 -18.35
CA TYR A 14 -17.14 16.57 -19.66
C TYR A 14 -15.75 15.94 -19.59
N LEU A 15 -14.91 16.31 -18.61
CA LEU A 15 -13.58 15.72 -18.46
C LEU A 15 -13.65 14.19 -18.23
N ARG A 16 -14.66 13.74 -17.50
CA ARG A 16 -14.84 12.32 -17.16
C ARG A 16 -15.42 11.48 -18.29
N ASP A 17 -16.37 12.06 -19.01
CA ASP A 17 -17.07 11.38 -20.08
C ASP A 17 -17.42 12.40 -21.19
N PRO A 18 -16.45 12.71 -22.07
CA PRO A 18 -16.66 13.67 -23.15
C PRO A 18 -17.60 13.18 -24.25
N GLU A 19 -17.88 11.86 -24.30
CA GLU A 19 -18.81 11.27 -25.26
C GLU A 19 -20.27 11.44 -24.79
N ALA A 20 -20.52 11.34 -23.50
CA ALA A 20 -21.86 11.46 -22.92
C ALA A 20 -22.26 12.90 -22.54
N HIS A 21 -21.29 13.80 -22.40
CA HIS A 21 -21.54 15.16 -21.93
C HIS A 21 -21.00 16.23 -22.90
N PRO A 22 -21.75 17.30 -23.19
CA PRO A 22 -21.24 18.42 -24.01
C PRO A 22 -20.22 19.25 -23.21
N PRO A 23 -19.31 19.96 -23.92
CA PRO A 23 -18.40 20.89 -23.26
C PRO A 23 -19.17 22.03 -22.58
N PRO A 24 -18.61 22.65 -21.51
CA PRO A 24 -19.26 23.75 -20.80
C PRO A 24 -19.63 24.91 -21.73
N PRO A 25 -20.77 25.58 -21.50
CA PRO A 25 -21.18 26.73 -22.29
C PRO A 25 -20.11 27.82 -22.35
N GLY A 26 -19.86 28.39 -23.53
CA GLY A 26 -18.83 29.41 -23.73
C GLY A 26 -17.39 28.91 -23.82
N SER A 27 -17.15 27.61 -23.66
CA SER A 27 -15.82 27.00 -23.86
C SER A 27 -15.56 26.68 -25.34
N ARG A 28 -14.27 26.57 -25.71
CA ARG A 28 -13.88 26.12 -27.07
C ARG A 28 -13.77 24.60 -27.05
N PRO A 29 -14.56 23.87 -27.89
CA PRO A 29 -14.61 22.42 -27.88
C PRO A 29 -13.23 21.73 -28.04
N GLU A 30 -12.38 22.27 -28.94
CA GLU A 30 -11.06 21.68 -29.20
C GLU A 30 -10.12 21.80 -27.96
N ARG A 31 -10.20 22.94 -27.25
CA ARG A 31 -9.45 23.13 -26.00
C ARG A 31 -9.95 22.18 -24.90
N MET A 32 -11.26 22.02 -24.81
CA MET A 32 -11.87 21.13 -23.85
C MET A 32 -11.50 19.67 -24.11
N ALA A 33 -11.51 19.23 -25.37
CA ALA A 33 -11.06 17.88 -25.75
C ALA A 33 -9.57 17.66 -25.42
N TRP A 34 -8.72 18.70 -25.60
CA TRP A 34 -7.31 18.64 -25.21
C TRP A 34 -7.15 18.52 -23.70
N HIS A 35 -7.90 19.28 -22.90
CA HIS A 35 -7.89 19.18 -21.43
C HIS A 35 -8.36 17.81 -20.93
N ALA A 36 -9.43 17.26 -21.52
CA ALA A 36 -9.92 15.93 -21.16
C ALA A 36 -8.86 14.85 -21.40
N ARG A 37 -8.19 14.90 -22.56
CA ARG A 37 -7.09 13.99 -22.88
C ARG A 37 -5.90 14.17 -21.97
N LEU A 38 -5.48 15.40 -21.66
CA LEU A 38 -4.38 15.67 -20.75
C LEU A 38 -4.66 15.12 -19.34
N PHE A 39 -5.86 15.36 -18.85
CA PHE A 39 -6.26 14.88 -17.53
C PHE A 39 -6.32 13.34 -17.48
N ARG A 40 -6.86 12.73 -18.53
CA ARG A 40 -6.84 11.26 -18.69
C ARG A 40 -5.43 10.71 -18.66
N ASN A 41 -4.51 11.29 -19.43
CA ASN A 41 -3.11 10.84 -19.46
C ASN A 41 -2.42 10.97 -18.10
N HIS A 42 -2.80 11.97 -17.29
CA HIS A 42 -2.29 12.08 -15.92
C HIS A 42 -2.77 10.94 -15.02
N ILE A 43 -4.05 10.59 -15.10
CA ILE A 43 -4.60 9.45 -14.34
C ILE A 43 -3.95 8.15 -14.80
N ASP A 44 -3.86 7.91 -16.11
CA ASP A 44 -3.19 6.74 -16.67
C ASP A 44 -1.74 6.64 -16.16
N GLY A 45 -0.96 7.72 -16.24
CA GLY A 45 0.45 7.73 -15.80
C GLY A 45 0.64 7.47 -14.31
N ILE A 46 -0.27 7.94 -13.47
CA ILE A 46 -0.22 7.66 -12.02
C ILE A 46 -0.55 6.19 -11.75
N LEU A 47 -1.59 5.65 -12.39
CA LEU A 47 -1.97 4.26 -12.21
C LEU A 47 -0.91 3.31 -12.77
N ASP A 48 -0.27 3.63 -13.90
CA ASP A 48 0.86 2.87 -14.44
C ASP A 48 2.07 2.87 -13.50
N THR A 49 2.30 4.00 -12.81
CA THR A 49 3.39 4.13 -11.82
C THR A 49 3.07 3.39 -10.53
N ALA A 50 1.82 3.45 -10.07
CA ALA A 50 1.41 2.83 -8.81
C ALA A 50 1.20 1.32 -8.94
N PHE A 51 0.78 0.82 -10.13
CA PHE A 51 0.37 -0.56 -10.35
C PHE A 51 1.06 -1.23 -11.56
N PRO A 52 2.40 -1.20 -11.65
CA PRO A 52 3.10 -1.76 -12.81
C PRO A 52 2.89 -3.28 -12.98
N ALA A 53 2.78 -4.02 -11.87
CA ALA A 53 2.58 -5.46 -11.96
C ALA A 53 1.12 -5.81 -12.26
N LEU A 54 0.15 -5.10 -11.70
CA LEU A 54 -1.25 -5.28 -12.06
C LEU A 54 -1.47 -4.92 -13.54
N HIS A 55 -0.90 -3.81 -14.02
CA HIS A 55 -0.98 -3.42 -15.43
C HIS A 55 -0.43 -4.51 -16.34
N ALA A 56 0.73 -5.09 -16.00
CA ALA A 56 1.31 -6.21 -16.76
C ALA A 56 0.50 -7.52 -16.67
N ALA A 57 -0.33 -7.66 -15.62
CA ALA A 57 -1.16 -8.84 -15.38
C ALA A 57 -2.55 -8.78 -16.03
N VAL A 58 -2.94 -7.63 -16.57
CA VAL A 58 -4.23 -7.38 -17.23
C VAL A 58 -3.99 -7.15 -18.72
N ALA A 59 -4.84 -7.69 -19.58
CA ALA A 59 -4.72 -7.43 -21.02
C ALA A 59 -4.85 -5.93 -21.30
N ALA A 60 -4.10 -5.41 -22.28
CA ALA A 60 -4.01 -3.96 -22.51
C ALA A 60 -5.38 -3.30 -22.76
N ASP A 61 -6.26 -3.93 -23.54
CA ASP A 61 -7.60 -3.40 -23.81
C ASP A 61 -8.48 -3.42 -22.54
N ASP A 62 -8.34 -4.46 -21.69
CA ASP A 62 -9.05 -4.56 -20.42
C ASP A 62 -8.55 -3.51 -19.41
N TRP A 63 -7.24 -3.25 -19.36
CA TRP A 63 -6.65 -2.21 -18.53
C TRP A 63 -7.20 -0.83 -18.90
N GLN A 64 -7.16 -0.47 -20.19
CA GLN A 64 -7.69 0.79 -20.67
C GLN A 64 -9.19 0.94 -20.38
N GLY A 65 -9.95 -0.14 -20.56
CA GLY A 65 -11.37 -0.19 -20.21
C GLY A 65 -11.63 -0.02 -18.71
N LEU A 66 -10.77 -0.61 -17.87
CA LEU A 66 -10.83 -0.53 -16.42
C LEU A 66 -10.58 0.90 -15.93
N VAL A 67 -9.50 1.53 -16.40
CA VAL A 67 -9.16 2.92 -16.07
C VAL A 67 -10.23 3.89 -16.58
N ALA A 68 -10.79 3.64 -17.78
CA ALA A 68 -11.89 4.46 -18.31
C ALA A 68 -13.13 4.42 -17.43
N ARG A 69 -13.53 3.23 -17.00
CA ARG A 69 -14.68 3.04 -16.08
C ARG A 69 -14.43 3.66 -14.72
N PHE A 70 -13.24 3.44 -14.13
CA PHE A 70 -12.87 4.06 -12.87
C PHE A 70 -13.02 5.59 -12.94
N PHE A 71 -12.43 6.21 -13.95
CA PHE A 71 -12.44 7.66 -14.08
C PHE A 71 -13.85 8.23 -14.34
N ARG A 72 -14.69 7.50 -15.10
CA ARG A 72 -16.08 7.89 -15.37
C ARG A 72 -16.96 7.75 -14.13
N ASP A 73 -16.88 6.61 -13.44
CA ASP A 73 -17.88 6.17 -12.47
C ASP A 73 -17.51 6.54 -11.03
N ARG A 74 -16.22 6.76 -10.73
CA ARG A 74 -15.75 7.06 -9.37
C ARG A 74 -15.41 8.55 -9.20
N PRO A 75 -16.19 9.32 -8.43
CA PRO A 75 -15.81 10.68 -8.07
C PRO A 75 -14.56 10.67 -7.19
N LEU A 76 -13.52 11.39 -7.62
CA LEU A 76 -12.33 11.57 -6.78
C LEU A 76 -12.65 12.60 -5.68
N PRO A 77 -12.48 12.26 -4.40
CA PRO A 77 -12.84 13.15 -3.29
C PRO A 77 -11.88 14.33 -3.13
N SER A 78 -10.69 14.22 -3.71
CA SER A 78 -9.59 15.17 -3.59
C SER A 78 -9.02 15.53 -4.97
N PRO A 79 -8.49 16.74 -5.15
CA PRO A 79 -7.73 17.12 -6.34
C PRO A 79 -6.30 16.59 -6.34
N LEU A 80 -5.86 15.93 -5.26
CA LEU A 80 -4.50 15.44 -5.13
C LEU A 80 -4.32 14.13 -5.88
N LEU A 81 -3.31 14.08 -6.72
CA LEU A 81 -3.03 12.90 -7.56
C LEU A 81 -2.61 11.67 -6.74
N ARG A 82 -2.03 11.88 -5.55
CA ARG A 82 -1.68 10.79 -4.62
C ARG A 82 -2.90 10.02 -4.08
N ASP A 83 -4.09 10.63 -4.15
CA ASP A 83 -5.32 9.99 -3.68
C ASP A 83 -6.00 9.13 -4.75
N VAL A 84 -5.48 9.16 -6.00
CA VAL A 84 -6.00 8.36 -7.11
C VAL A 84 -5.79 6.85 -6.91
N PRO A 85 -4.60 6.36 -6.54
CA PRO A 85 -4.36 4.93 -6.36
C PRO A 85 -5.23 4.25 -5.27
N PRO A 86 -5.44 4.84 -4.08
CA PRO A 86 -6.37 4.28 -3.09
C PRO A 86 -7.80 4.16 -3.60
N GLU A 87 -8.30 5.19 -4.29
CA GLU A 87 -9.65 5.17 -4.88
C GLU A 87 -9.77 4.14 -6.01
N PHE A 88 -8.69 3.92 -6.76
CA PHE A 88 -8.66 2.89 -7.79
C PHE A 88 -8.75 1.48 -7.18
N VAL A 89 -8.01 1.18 -6.12
CA VAL A 89 -8.11 -0.12 -5.44
C VAL A 89 -9.50 -0.33 -4.86
N ALA A 90 -10.09 0.68 -4.20
CA ALA A 90 -11.46 0.60 -3.72
C ALA A 90 -12.47 0.35 -4.86
N PHE A 91 -12.25 0.92 -6.05
CA PHE A 91 -13.06 0.63 -7.24
C PHE A 91 -12.85 -0.81 -7.74
N LEU A 92 -11.62 -1.35 -7.67
CA LEU A 92 -11.33 -2.72 -8.08
C LEU A 92 -12.02 -3.75 -7.18
N ASP A 93 -12.15 -3.48 -5.88
CA ASP A 93 -12.83 -4.36 -4.92
C ASP A 93 -14.33 -4.51 -5.25
N ASP A 94 -14.95 -3.44 -5.75
CA ASP A 94 -16.34 -3.43 -6.22
C ASP A 94 -16.50 -4.10 -7.61
N ASN A 95 -15.37 -4.44 -8.28
CA ASN A 95 -15.36 -4.93 -9.65
C ASN A 95 -15.10 -6.44 -9.71
N ALA A 96 -16.15 -7.23 -9.96
CA ALA A 96 -16.07 -8.69 -10.05
C ALA A 96 -15.24 -9.22 -11.26
N ALA A 97 -14.79 -8.37 -12.18
CA ALA A 97 -14.04 -8.79 -13.37
C ALA A 97 -12.58 -9.21 -13.08
N LEU A 98 -12.02 -8.78 -11.93
CA LEU A 98 -10.66 -9.15 -11.54
C LEU A 98 -10.65 -10.42 -10.69
N ALA A 99 -9.68 -11.28 -10.96
CA ALA A 99 -9.40 -12.44 -10.12
C ALA A 99 -8.91 -12.00 -8.72
N HIS A 100 -9.12 -12.85 -7.71
CA HIS A 100 -8.73 -12.53 -6.33
C HIS A 100 -7.24 -12.18 -6.19
N TRP A 101 -6.35 -12.93 -6.87
CA TRP A 101 -4.90 -12.65 -6.84
C TRP A 101 -4.54 -11.29 -7.45
N GLN A 102 -5.30 -10.79 -8.44
CA GLN A 102 -5.06 -9.47 -9.04
C GLN A 102 -5.46 -8.35 -8.06
N ARG A 103 -6.51 -8.56 -7.27
CA ARG A 103 -6.89 -7.60 -6.20
C ARG A 103 -5.87 -7.58 -5.08
N GLU A 104 -5.36 -8.73 -4.66
CA GLU A 104 -4.26 -8.79 -3.67
C GLU A 104 -2.97 -8.12 -4.21
N LEU A 105 -2.67 -8.33 -5.50
CA LEU A 105 -1.53 -7.67 -6.14
C LEU A 105 -1.71 -6.14 -6.17
N ALA A 106 -2.92 -5.66 -6.48
CA ALA A 106 -3.25 -4.24 -6.42
C ALA A 106 -3.07 -3.67 -5.00
N ALA A 107 -3.56 -4.37 -3.97
CA ALA A 107 -3.40 -3.96 -2.57
C ALA A 107 -1.93 -3.94 -2.13
N TYR A 108 -1.13 -4.89 -2.59
CA TYR A 108 0.31 -4.93 -2.36
C TYR A 108 1.03 -3.74 -3.00
N GLU A 109 0.74 -3.45 -4.26
CA GLU A 109 1.35 -2.32 -4.98
C GLU A 109 0.89 -0.98 -4.41
N LEU A 110 -0.38 -0.86 -4.01
CA LEU A 110 -0.88 0.32 -3.29
C LEU A 110 -0.08 0.56 -2.00
N THR A 111 0.12 -0.49 -1.19
CA THR A 111 0.90 -0.37 0.05
C THR A 111 2.33 0.09 -0.24
N ARG A 112 2.97 -0.41 -1.28
CA ARG A 112 4.30 0.06 -1.72
C ARG A 112 4.29 1.52 -2.15
N PHE A 113 3.28 1.93 -2.92
CA PHE A 113 3.10 3.31 -3.36
C PHE A 113 2.89 4.26 -2.19
N GLU A 114 2.05 3.88 -1.24
CA GLU A 114 1.81 4.65 -0.02
C GLU A 114 3.09 4.80 0.83
N LEU A 115 3.87 3.72 0.99
CA LEU A 115 5.15 3.78 1.69
C LEU A 115 6.16 4.69 0.98
N LEU A 116 6.19 4.68 -0.35
CA LEU A 116 7.06 5.53 -1.15
C LEU A 116 6.70 7.01 -1.02
N THR A 117 5.40 7.33 -0.96
CA THR A 117 4.89 8.71 -0.98
C THR A 117 4.55 9.27 0.40
N ALA A 118 4.63 8.46 1.45
CA ALA A 118 4.38 8.89 2.82
C ALA A 118 5.41 9.93 3.27
N GLU A 119 4.94 10.92 4.02
CA GLU A 119 5.81 11.83 4.75
C GLU A 119 6.57 11.07 5.84
N ASP A 120 7.76 11.58 6.24
CA ASP A 120 8.47 11.00 7.38
C ASP A 120 7.65 11.21 8.65
N PRO A 121 7.39 10.14 9.41
CA PRO A 121 6.64 10.27 10.65
C PRO A 121 7.46 11.03 11.70
N GLU A 122 6.80 11.86 12.47
CA GLU A 122 7.44 12.44 13.64
C GLU A 122 7.78 11.33 14.66
N PRO A 123 9.04 11.26 15.13
CA PRO A 123 9.41 10.27 16.13
C PRO A 123 8.66 10.53 17.45
N PRO A 124 8.34 9.49 18.23
CA PRO A 124 7.83 9.67 19.59
C PRO A 124 8.70 10.58 20.45
N ALA A 125 8.09 11.42 21.30
CA ALA A 125 8.81 12.43 22.08
C ALA A 125 9.94 11.88 22.99
N ASN A 126 9.86 10.61 23.38
CA ASN A 126 10.83 9.95 24.27
C ASN A 126 11.45 8.72 23.58
N LEU A 127 11.65 8.79 22.27
CA LEU A 127 12.27 7.70 21.52
C LEU A 127 13.75 7.60 21.89
N ASP A 128 14.17 6.43 22.33
CA ASP A 128 15.57 6.03 22.42
C ASP A 128 15.93 5.15 21.20
N PRO A 129 16.67 5.67 20.22
CA PRO A 129 17.04 4.89 19.03
C PRO A 129 18.01 3.75 19.34
N ASP A 130 18.74 3.83 20.46
CA ASP A 130 19.73 2.84 20.90
C ASP A 130 19.21 1.87 21.97
N GLY A 131 17.97 2.07 22.46
CA GLY A 131 17.33 1.24 23.46
C GLY A 131 17.23 -0.23 23.05
N ASP A 132 17.15 -1.13 24.04
CA ASP A 132 17.07 -2.57 23.81
C ASP A 132 15.60 -3.01 23.58
N PRO A 133 15.19 -3.37 22.35
CA PRO A 133 13.80 -3.70 22.07
C PRO A 133 13.30 -4.99 22.74
N LEU A 134 14.18 -5.79 23.35
CA LEU A 134 13.77 -6.93 24.15
C LEU A 134 13.44 -6.54 25.59
N ASN A 135 14.23 -5.67 26.21
CA ASN A 135 14.07 -5.27 27.60
C ASN A 135 13.23 -4.01 27.78
N ASP A 136 13.16 -3.15 26.78
CA ASP A 136 12.36 -1.95 26.75
C ASP A 136 11.12 -2.11 25.88
N ARG A 137 10.23 -1.11 25.83
CA ARG A 137 9.06 -1.10 24.95
C ARG A 137 9.49 -0.78 23.52
N PRO A 138 9.30 -1.68 22.55
CA PRO A 138 9.69 -1.44 21.16
C PRO A 138 8.84 -0.34 20.51
N ALA A 139 9.47 0.49 19.69
CA ALA A 139 8.79 1.45 18.83
C ALA A 139 8.76 0.93 17.39
N VAL A 140 7.63 0.34 16.99
CA VAL A 140 7.42 -0.12 15.61
C VAL A 140 7.17 1.08 14.71
N SER A 141 7.84 1.14 13.57
CA SER A 141 7.67 2.20 12.58
C SER A 141 6.24 2.22 12.03
N PRO A 142 5.57 3.37 11.94
CA PRO A 142 4.29 3.49 11.24
C PRO A 142 4.43 3.26 9.72
N LEU A 143 5.66 3.21 9.21
CA LEU A 143 6.00 2.85 7.84
C LEU A 143 6.39 1.37 7.70
N ALA A 144 6.07 0.54 8.67
CA ALA A 144 6.14 -0.91 8.61
C ALA A 144 4.72 -1.46 8.66
N ARG A 145 4.32 -2.22 7.64
CA ARG A 145 2.97 -2.75 7.49
C ARG A 145 3.02 -4.24 7.23
N LEU A 146 2.27 -5.00 8.01
CA LEU A 146 2.08 -6.42 7.80
C LEU A 146 0.86 -6.64 6.88
N MET A 147 1.06 -7.44 5.85
CA MET A 147 0.01 -7.90 4.93
C MET A 147 -0.01 -9.43 4.91
N VAL A 148 -1.20 -10.02 4.95
CA VAL A 148 -1.38 -11.46 4.74
C VAL A 148 -2.12 -11.65 3.42
N THR A 149 -1.54 -12.46 2.53
CA THR A 149 -2.10 -12.71 1.20
C THR A 149 -2.25 -14.21 0.94
N ALA A 150 -3.21 -14.58 0.12
CA ALA A 150 -3.39 -15.97 -0.34
C ALA A 150 -2.49 -16.30 -1.55
N TRP A 151 -1.81 -15.32 -2.12
CA TRP A 151 -0.97 -15.46 -3.30
C TRP A 151 0.41 -14.83 -3.07
N PRO A 152 1.49 -15.33 -3.72
CA PRO A 152 2.85 -14.80 -3.57
C PRO A 152 3.04 -13.49 -4.36
N VAL A 153 2.27 -12.45 -4.03
CA VAL A 153 2.22 -11.18 -4.77
C VAL A 153 3.55 -10.43 -4.81
N ASP A 154 4.38 -10.58 -3.79
CA ASP A 154 5.75 -10.06 -3.74
C ASP A 154 6.63 -10.62 -4.87
N THR A 155 6.58 -11.94 -5.08
CA THR A 155 7.31 -12.62 -6.17
C THR A 155 6.72 -12.27 -7.54
N MET A 156 5.40 -12.10 -7.60
CA MET A 156 4.70 -11.71 -8.83
C MET A 156 5.11 -10.29 -9.25
N ALA A 157 5.10 -9.34 -8.32
CA ALA A 157 5.53 -7.97 -8.58
C ALA A 157 7.02 -7.89 -8.96
N ALA A 158 7.92 -8.56 -8.23
CA ALA A 158 9.34 -8.63 -8.57
C ALA A 158 9.62 -9.25 -9.94
N GLY A 159 8.74 -10.12 -10.43
CA GLY A 159 8.83 -10.72 -11.75
C GLY A 159 8.79 -9.70 -12.88
N VAL A 160 8.03 -8.61 -12.72
CA VAL A 160 7.87 -7.57 -13.74
C VAL A 160 9.18 -6.82 -14.02
N GLU A 161 9.98 -6.57 -12.99
CA GLU A 161 11.30 -5.94 -13.12
C GLU A 161 12.25 -6.75 -14.00
N THR A 162 12.00 -8.05 -14.12
CA THR A 162 12.75 -8.98 -14.98
C THR A 162 12.02 -9.33 -16.29
N GLY A 163 10.97 -8.57 -16.66
CA GLY A 163 10.20 -8.74 -17.88
C GLY A 163 9.24 -9.94 -17.89
N ARG A 164 8.94 -10.52 -16.73
CA ARG A 164 7.96 -11.61 -16.61
C ARG A 164 6.56 -11.06 -16.42
N THR A 165 5.60 -11.59 -17.16
CA THR A 165 4.18 -11.29 -16.93
C THR A 165 3.74 -11.95 -15.61
N PRO A 166 3.10 -11.23 -14.68
CA PRO A 166 2.59 -11.80 -13.45
C PRO A 166 1.55 -12.89 -13.73
N ALA A 167 1.69 -14.00 -13.05
CA ALA A 167 0.74 -15.10 -13.08
C ALA A 167 0.54 -15.62 -11.64
N PRO A 168 -0.65 -16.15 -11.31
CA PRO A 168 -0.89 -16.66 -9.98
C PRO A 168 0.06 -17.83 -9.68
N GLY A 169 0.82 -17.70 -8.60
CA GLY A 169 1.60 -18.80 -8.04
C GLY A 169 0.71 -19.77 -7.25
N PRO A 170 1.30 -20.73 -6.52
CA PRO A 170 0.51 -21.61 -5.65
C PRO A 170 -0.22 -20.80 -4.58
N PRO A 171 -1.51 -21.10 -4.33
CA PRO A 171 -2.22 -20.48 -3.21
C PRO A 171 -1.63 -20.96 -1.89
N GLY A 172 -1.63 -20.09 -0.90
CA GLY A 172 -1.07 -20.36 0.42
C GLY A 172 -1.37 -19.22 1.39
N GLU A 173 -0.67 -19.17 2.52
CA GLU A 173 -0.71 -18.05 3.44
C GLU A 173 0.68 -17.39 3.44
N TYR A 174 0.74 -16.18 2.93
CA TYR A 174 1.97 -15.42 2.78
C TYR A 174 1.93 -14.20 3.69
N HIS A 175 2.80 -14.17 4.70
CA HIS A 175 2.96 -13.03 5.59
C HIS A 175 4.04 -12.11 5.02
N LEU A 176 3.65 -10.92 4.59
CA LEU A 176 4.52 -9.96 3.93
C LEU A 176 4.69 -8.74 4.84
N LEU A 177 5.92 -8.45 5.22
CA LEU A 177 6.29 -7.22 5.89
C LEU A 177 6.76 -6.22 4.83
N LEU A 178 5.94 -5.20 4.58
CA LEU A 178 6.29 -4.06 3.75
C LEU A 178 6.75 -2.92 4.64
N PHE A 179 7.86 -2.29 4.30
CA PHE A 179 8.42 -1.20 5.09
C PHE A 179 9.22 -0.25 4.21
N ARG A 180 9.44 0.97 4.72
CA ARG A 180 10.33 1.92 4.06
C ARG A 180 11.71 1.86 4.69
N GLU A 181 12.72 1.57 3.88
CA GLU A 181 14.12 1.59 4.30
C GLU A 181 14.61 3.01 4.60
N ALA A 182 15.75 3.13 5.29
CA ALA A 182 16.35 4.42 5.63
C ALA A 182 16.70 5.30 4.40
N ASN A 183 16.87 4.68 3.23
CA ASN A 183 17.09 5.38 1.96
C ASN A 183 15.79 5.90 1.28
N GLY A 184 14.64 5.67 1.92
CA GLY A 184 13.31 6.05 1.42
C GLY A 184 12.65 5.03 0.49
N ALA A 185 13.33 3.94 0.11
CA ALA A 185 12.78 2.94 -0.79
C ALA A 185 11.82 1.98 -0.06
N PRO A 186 10.67 1.62 -0.67
CA PRO A 186 9.81 0.58 -0.13
C PRO A 186 10.44 -0.80 -0.35
N SER A 187 10.49 -1.60 0.70
CA SER A 187 11.00 -2.97 0.70
C SER A 187 9.95 -3.95 1.17
N CYS A 188 10.12 -5.23 0.83
CA CYS A 188 9.22 -6.29 1.25
C CYS A 188 10.03 -7.51 1.69
N ARG A 189 9.63 -8.14 2.80
CA ARG A 189 10.17 -9.40 3.30
C ARG A 189 9.07 -10.38 3.64
N ARG A 190 9.29 -11.64 3.33
CA ARG A 190 8.42 -12.72 3.82
C ARG A 190 8.78 -13.05 5.26
N LEU A 191 7.77 -13.15 6.09
CA LEU A 191 7.90 -13.57 7.47
C LEU A 191 7.34 -14.99 7.65
N SER A 192 7.88 -15.73 8.64
CA SER A 192 7.18 -16.90 9.17
C SER A 192 5.92 -16.44 9.94
N PRO A 193 4.90 -17.30 10.10
CA PRO A 193 3.72 -16.95 10.90
C PRO A 193 4.08 -16.48 12.32
N ALA A 194 5.09 -17.11 12.96
CA ALA A 194 5.56 -16.71 14.28
C ALA A 194 6.21 -15.32 14.28
N ALA A 195 7.02 -14.99 13.26
CA ALA A 195 7.63 -13.65 13.14
C ALA A 195 6.57 -12.58 12.85
N ALA A 196 5.59 -12.89 12.01
CA ALA A 196 4.47 -11.98 11.74
C ALA A 196 3.66 -11.71 13.01
N ARG A 197 3.35 -12.76 13.80
CA ARG A 197 2.64 -12.59 15.07
C ARG A 197 3.47 -11.81 16.09
N LEU A 198 4.79 -12.07 16.17
CA LEU A 198 5.69 -11.30 17.04
C LEU A 198 5.65 -9.81 16.68
N LEU A 199 5.70 -9.45 15.42
CA LEU A 199 5.63 -8.05 15.00
C LEU A 199 4.32 -7.37 15.45
N VAL A 200 3.20 -8.07 15.33
CA VAL A 200 1.90 -7.56 15.82
C VAL A 200 1.94 -7.35 17.33
N LEU A 201 2.44 -8.33 18.09
CA LEU A 201 2.54 -8.22 19.53
C LEU A 201 3.45 -7.07 19.99
N LEU A 202 4.57 -6.85 19.29
CA LEU A 202 5.47 -5.71 19.56
C LEU A 202 4.80 -4.36 19.27
N ALA A 203 3.94 -4.28 18.26
CA ALA A 203 3.20 -3.06 17.95
C ALA A 203 2.06 -2.76 18.96
N GLU A 204 1.48 -3.81 19.53
CA GLU A 204 0.33 -3.72 20.45
C GLU A 204 0.76 -3.62 21.94
N THR A 205 1.96 -4.08 22.28
CA THR A 205 2.39 -4.10 23.69
C THR A 205 2.58 -2.71 24.27
N SER A 206 2.15 -2.53 25.53
CA SER A 206 2.52 -1.36 26.35
C SER A 206 3.77 -1.61 27.20
N GLY A 207 4.23 -2.86 27.27
CA GLY A 207 5.39 -3.33 28.04
C GLY A 207 6.62 -3.59 27.17
N SER A 208 7.52 -4.43 27.67
CA SER A 208 8.77 -4.77 27.00
C SER A 208 8.56 -5.76 25.83
N GLY A 209 9.55 -5.86 24.95
CA GLY A 209 9.54 -6.91 23.92
C GLY A 209 9.59 -8.31 24.50
N ARG A 210 10.17 -8.48 25.70
CA ARG A 210 10.17 -9.76 26.42
C ARG A 210 8.75 -10.22 26.78
N GLU A 211 7.87 -9.29 27.17
CA GLU A 211 6.46 -9.60 27.42
C GLU A 211 5.74 -10.02 26.14
N ALA A 212 6.03 -9.36 25.01
CA ALA A 212 5.50 -9.76 23.71
C ALA A 212 5.99 -11.16 23.29
N VAL A 213 7.27 -11.48 23.55
CA VAL A 213 7.83 -12.82 23.31
C VAL A 213 7.21 -13.87 24.23
N ALA A 214 7.00 -13.55 25.51
CA ALA A 214 6.34 -14.45 26.45
C ALA A 214 4.89 -14.74 26.04
N GLN A 215 4.16 -13.73 25.59
CA GLN A 215 2.81 -13.90 25.03
C GLN A 215 2.82 -14.80 23.78
N LEU A 216 3.75 -14.57 22.85
CA LEU A 216 3.90 -15.46 21.69
C LEU A 216 4.18 -16.91 22.11
N ALA A 217 5.05 -17.10 23.11
CA ALA A 217 5.38 -18.43 23.64
C ALA A 217 4.14 -19.15 24.19
N GLU A 218 3.29 -18.44 24.92
CA GLU A 218 2.02 -18.96 25.42
C GLU A 218 1.05 -19.31 24.29
N GLU A 219 0.88 -18.41 23.29
CA GLU A 219 -0.03 -18.62 22.15
C GLU A 219 0.33 -19.87 21.34
N ILE A 220 1.64 -20.13 21.13
CA ILE A 220 2.08 -21.28 20.31
C ILE A 220 2.47 -22.51 21.13
N GLY A 221 2.40 -22.43 22.47
CA GLY A 221 2.69 -23.55 23.36
C GLY A 221 4.16 -23.96 23.38
N ARG A 222 5.11 -23.01 23.28
CA ARG A 222 6.56 -23.23 23.28
C ARG A 222 7.23 -22.57 24.47
N PRO A 223 8.40 -23.12 24.95
CA PRO A 223 9.16 -22.49 26.04
C PRO A 223 9.60 -21.06 25.67
N THR A 224 9.45 -20.11 26.60
CA THR A 224 9.82 -18.70 26.39
C THR A 224 11.27 -18.53 25.96
N GLY A 225 12.22 -19.30 26.54
CA GLY A 225 13.64 -19.24 26.18
C GLY A 225 13.93 -19.61 24.71
N GLU A 226 13.15 -20.53 24.12
CA GLU A 226 13.28 -20.84 22.69
C GLU A 226 12.79 -19.65 21.83
N LEU A 227 11.72 -18.99 22.27
CA LEU A 227 11.17 -17.86 21.56
C LEU A 227 12.04 -16.60 21.72
N GLU A 228 12.71 -16.41 22.84
CA GLU A 228 13.72 -15.35 22.98
C GLU A 228 14.89 -15.58 22.01
N ALA A 229 15.38 -16.80 21.90
CA ALA A 229 16.44 -17.15 20.95
C ALA A 229 16.00 -16.95 19.48
N PHE A 230 14.71 -17.19 19.17
CA PHE A 230 14.12 -16.90 17.87
C PHE A 230 13.94 -15.39 17.63
N ALA A 231 13.46 -14.64 18.64
CA ALA A 231 13.14 -13.22 18.52
C ALA A 231 14.40 -12.35 18.40
N ALA A 232 15.47 -12.65 19.10
CA ALA A 232 16.67 -11.81 19.14
C ALA A 232 17.25 -11.46 17.75
N PRO A 233 17.48 -12.41 16.83
CA PRO A 233 17.92 -12.06 15.47
C PRO A 233 16.87 -11.29 14.66
N GLN A 234 15.58 -11.54 14.86
CA GLN A 234 14.52 -10.80 14.19
C GLN A 234 14.47 -9.33 14.65
N LEU A 235 14.57 -9.08 15.95
CA LEU A 235 14.62 -7.71 16.49
C LEU A 235 15.85 -6.94 15.98
N ALA A 236 17.01 -7.58 15.93
CA ALA A 236 18.23 -6.98 15.40
C ALA A 236 18.09 -6.64 13.90
N GLU A 237 17.53 -7.55 13.11
CA GLU A 237 17.26 -7.34 11.70
C GLU A 237 16.23 -6.20 11.48
N TRP A 238 15.14 -6.18 12.24
CA TRP A 238 14.11 -5.15 12.12
C TRP A 238 14.60 -3.76 12.55
N ARG A 239 15.53 -3.67 13.49
CA ARG A 239 16.23 -2.40 13.78
C ARG A 239 17.06 -1.93 12.59
N THR A 240 17.88 -2.81 12.03
CA THR A 240 18.71 -2.49 10.86
C THR A 240 17.86 -2.05 9.66
N ALA A 241 16.67 -2.63 9.52
CA ALA A 241 15.74 -2.35 8.44
C ALA A 241 14.81 -1.14 8.70
N ALA A 242 14.97 -0.44 9.84
CA ALA A 242 14.09 0.65 10.28
C ALA A 242 12.60 0.23 10.48
N VAL A 243 12.34 -1.05 10.65
CA VAL A 243 11.03 -1.58 11.08
C VAL A 243 10.79 -1.28 12.56
N LEU A 244 11.85 -1.39 13.36
CA LEU A 244 11.90 -0.86 14.73
C LEU A 244 12.75 0.41 14.72
N THR A 245 12.17 1.52 15.18
CA THR A 245 12.83 2.83 15.19
C THR A 245 13.62 3.09 16.48
N GLY A 246 13.42 2.26 17.49
CA GLY A 246 14.03 2.36 18.81
C GLY A 246 13.12 1.78 19.87
N THR A 247 13.20 2.37 21.07
CA THR A 247 12.32 2.03 22.21
C THR A 247 11.73 3.30 22.81
N VAL A 248 10.64 3.13 23.56
CA VAL A 248 10.02 4.20 24.34
C VAL A 248 9.83 3.73 25.78
N PRO A 249 9.74 4.62 26.78
CA PRO A 249 9.46 4.22 28.17
C PRO A 249 8.18 3.39 28.27
N ALA A 250 8.20 2.36 29.11
CA ALA A 250 6.99 1.62 29.47
C ALA A 250 5.99 2.57 30.14
N GLN A 251 4.71 2.42 29.82
CA GLN A 251 3.63 3.23 30.44
C GLN A 251 3.19 2.63 31.77
#